data_e725dfaeec34d6f9e85465401f079f71
#
_entry.id   e725dfaeec34d6f9e85465401f079f71
#
_cell.length_a   1.000
_cell.length_b   1.000
_cell.length_c   1.000
_cell.angle_alpha   90.00
_cell.angle_beta   90.00
_cell.angle_gamma   90.00
#
_symmetry.space_group_name_H-M   'P 1'
#
loop_
_entity.id
_entity.type
_entity.pdbx_description
1 polymer ?
#
loop_
_entity_poly.entity_id
_entity_poly.type
_entity_poly.pdbx_seq_one_letter_code
_entity_poly.pdbx_strand_id
1 'polypeptide(L)'
;MYKLLIVDDEPIALDGVLNCVDQTRLKIDQIYTASCVLEAKAIFKDNTVDILICDIEMPGENGFVLADWVKKNYPNTATLFLTCYAKFDYAKRALELGSFTYLLKPVTPQALTTELARTIGYLDKTKHMHHLQDMGVQYYRQISLISDKFWCDILNGNIANDEYNIRSYAQSHNIPLPPDGKSFLPVLVELQDWEHRISTEDFPTILFALRNLTSELICENLERAF
;
A
#
# COMPACT_ATOMS: atom_id res chain seq x y z
N MET A 1 -0.04 14.57 -8.83
CA MET A 1 -1.20 15.46 -8.77
C MET A 1 -2.36 14.70 -8.18
N TYR A 2 -3.33 15.36 -7.53
CA TYR A 2 -4.42 14.74 -6.77
C TYR A 2 -5.76 15.03 -7.40
N LYS A 3 -6.71 14.10 -7.28
CA LYS A 3 -8.08 14.27 -7.74
C LYS A 3 -9.01 14.36 -6.53
N LEU A 4 -9.84 15.39 -6.51
CA LEU A 4 -10.75 15.73 -5.42
C LEU A 4 -12.19 15.48 -5.86
N LEU A 5 -13.00 14.85 -5.01
CA LEU A 5 -14.46 14.77 -5.16
C LEU A 5 -15.09 15.55 -4.00
N ILE A 6 -16.02 16.43 -4.34
CA ILE A 6 -16.84 17.18 -3.36
C ILE A 6 -18.28 16.69 -3.51
N VAL A 7 -18.89 16.31 -2.40
CA VAL A 7 -20.25 15.78 -2.35
C VAL A 7 -21.09 16.58 -1.36
N ASP A 8 -22.12 17.24 -1.87
CA ASP A 8 -23.04 18.08 -1.12
C ASP A 8 -24.35 18.23 -1.90
N ASP A 9 -25.50 18.08 -1.27
CA ASP A 9 -26.80 18.19 -1.93
C ASP A 9 -27.22 19.65 -2.18
N GLU A 10 -26.57 20.61 -1.53
CA GLU A 10 -26.81 22.03 -1.73
C GLU A 10 -25.86 22.63 -2.79
N PRO A 11 -26.35 23.05 -3.99
CA PRO A 11 -25.49 23.61 -5.04
C PRO A 11 -24.69 24.83 -4.59
N ILE A 12 -25.28 25.66 -3.74
CA ILE A 12 -24.60 26.86 -3.19
C ILE A 12 -23.43 26.45 -2.28
N ALA A 13 -23.58 25.37 -1.50
CA ALA A 13 -22.50 24.84 -0.67
C ALA A 13 -21.36 24.25 -1.54
N LEU A 14 -21.71 23.49 -2.60
CA LEU A 14 -20.74 22.99 -3.59
C LEU A 14 -19.92 24.12 -4.20
N ASP A 15 -20.61 25.16 -4.70
CA ASP A 15 -19.93 26.34 -5.30
C ASP A 15 -19.07 27.07 -4.27
N GLY A 16 -19.55 27.16 -3.03
CA GLY A 16 -18.80 27.76 -1.93
C GLY A 16 -17.50 27.02 -1.64
N VAL A 17 -17.54 25.69 -1.59
CA VAL A 17 -16.35 24.84 -1.37
C VAL A 17 -15.42 24.89 -2.57
N LEU A 18 -15.95 24.80 -3.80
CA LEU A 18 -15.16 24.93 -5.04
C LEU A 18 -14.35 26.23 -5.08
N ASN A 19 -14.99 27.35 -4.75
CA ASN A 19 -14.33 28.66 -4.72
C ASN A 19 -13.26 28.79 -3.62
N CYS A 20 -13.31 27.94 -2.62
CA CYS A 20 -12.31 27.89 -1.55
C CYS A 20 -11.08 27.03 -1.91
N VAL A 21 -11.14 26.21 -2.95
CA VAL A 21 -10.05 25.30 -3.32
C VAL A 21 -9.09 25.99 -4.30
N ASP A 22 -7.90 26.31 -3.86
CA ASP A 22 -6.80 26.75 -4.72
C ASP A 22 -6.09 25.55 -5.34
N GLN A 23 -6.54 25.15 -6.54
CA GLN A 23 -6.01 24.00 -7.27
C GLN A 23 -4.51 24.10 -7.54
N THR A 24 -4.04 25.28 -7.89
CA THR A 24 -2.63 25.51 -8.24
C THR A 24 -1.72 25.31 -7.04
N ARG A 25 -2.09 25.87 -5.90
CA ARG A 25 -1.32 25.80 -4.66
C ARG A 25 -1.32 24.39 -4.05
N LEU A 26 -2.44 23.67 -4.18
CA LEU A 26 -2.64 22.35 -3.58
C LEU A 26 -2.27 21.19 -4.50
N LYS A 27 -1.76 21.44 -5.73
CA LYS A 27 -1.44 20.38 -6.72
C LYS A 27 -2.64 19.47 -7.02
N ILE A 28 -3.86 20.03 -7.02
CA ILE A 28 -5.08 19.34 -7.39
C ILE A 28 -5.24 19.46 -8.91
N ASP A 29 -5.31 18.30 -9.57
CA ASP A 29 -5.39 18.21 -11.04
C ASP A 29 -6.83 18.30 -11.53
N GLN A 30 -7.74 17.65 -10.80
CA GLN A 30 -9.13 17.57 -11.19
C GLN A 30 -10.04 17.60 -9.96
N ILE A 31 -11.15 18.33 -10.09
CA ILE A 31 -12.22 18.36 -9.10
C ILE A 31 -13.50 17.82 -9.74
N TYR A 32 -14.09 16.86 -9.09
CA TYR A 32 -15.42 16.32 -9.38
C TYR A 32 -16.40 16.82 -8.34
N THR A 33 -17.66 16.92 -8.72
CA THR A 33 -18.75 17.26 -7.82
C THR A 33 -19.87 16.26 -7.95
N ALA A 34 -20.57 15.99 -6.87
CA ALA A 34 -21.75 15.15 -6.84
C ALA A 34 -22.78 15.73 -5.86
N SER A 35 -24.04 15.60 -6.18
CA SER A 35 -25.18 16.08 -5.38
C SER A 35 -25.75 15.00 -4.45
N CYS A 36 -25.33 13.74 -4.59
CA CYS A 36 -25.81 12.62 -3.78
C CYS A 36 -24.80 11.46 -3.77
N VAL A 37 -25.04 10.50 -2.88
CA VAL A 37 -24.21 9.30 -2.72
C VAL A 37 -24.16 8.45 -3.99
N LEU A 38 -25.27 8.34 -4.72
CA LEU A 38 -25.34 7.54 -5.94
C LEU A 38 -24.44 8.10 -7.05
N GLU A 39 -24.48 9.41 -7.25
CA GLU A 39 -23.62 10.12 -8.21
C GLU A 39 -22.16 10.03 -7.82
N ALA A 40 -21.84 10.21 -6.54
CA ALA A 40 -20.49 10.05 -6.01
C ALA A 40 -19.95 8.65 -6.28
N LYS A 41 -20.73 7.59 -6.03
CA LYS A 41 -20.35 6.19 -6.31
C LYS A 41 -20.11 5.96 -7.82
N ALA A 42 -20.85 6.60 -8.71
CA ALA A 42 -20.61 6.52 -10.15
C ALA A 42 -19.27 7.15 -10.53
N ILE A 43 -18.96 8.34 -9.98
CA ILE A 43 -17.66 9.00 -10.21
C ILE A 43 -16.50 8.14 -9.75
N PHE A 44 -16.59 7.50 -8.59
CA PHE A 44 -15.55 6.58 -8.08
C PHE A 44 -15.31 5.36 -8.97
N LYS A 45 -16.35 4.87 -9.68
CA LYS A 45 -16.20 3.72 -10.59
C LYS A 45 -15.41 4.06 -11.85
N ASP A 46 -15.61 5.29 -12.36
CA ASP A 46 -15.04 5.71 -13.63
C ASP A 46 -13.72 6.48 -13.45
N ASN A 47 -13.43 6.93 -12.22
CA ASN A 47 -12.30 7.78 -11.93
C ASN A 47 -11.55 7.37 -10.67
N THR A 48 -10.26 7.67 -10.64
CA THR A 48 -9.48 7.62 -9.39
C THR A 48 -9.80 8.89 -8.58
N VAL A 49 -10.12 8.74 -7.30
CA VAL A 49 -10.35 9.85 -6.37
C VAL A 49 -9.39 9.68 -5.20
N ASP A 50 -8.53 10.67 -4.98
CA ASP A 50 -7.55 10.64 -3.89
C ASP A 50 -8.12 11.26 -2.61
N ILE A 51 -8.98 12.28 -2.75
CA ILE A 51 -9.56 13.03 -1.63
C ILE A 51 -11.06 13.15 -1.83
N LEU A 52 -11.83 12.80 -0.81
CA LEU A 52 -13.26 12.99 -0.74
C LEU A 52 -13.57 14.07 0.30
N ILE A 53 -14.26 15.13 -0.09
CA ILE A 53 -14.95 16.06 0.81
C ILE A 53 -16.45 15.72 0.75
N CYS A 54 -17.09 15.43 1.87
CA CYS A 54 -18.46 14.99 1.88
C CYS A 54 -19.26 15.69 2.98
N ASP A 55 -20.44 16.22 2.62
CA ASP A 55 -21.40 16.60 3.63
C ASP A 55 -21.96 15.36 4.32
N ILE A 56 -22.29 15.50 5.59
CA ILE A 56 -22.86 14.41 6.39
C ILE A 56 -24.37 14.32 6.15
N GLU A 57 -25.07 15.45 6.17
CA GLU A 57 -26.53 15.48 6.11
C GLU A 57 -27.03 15.73 4.68
N MET A 58 -27.24 14.66 3.96
CA MET A 58 -27.82 14.69 2.62
C MET A 58 -29.15 13.90 2.59
N PRO A 59 -30.11 14.30 1.75
CA PRO A 59 -31.36 13.57 1.56
C PRO A 59 -31.13 12.12 1.06
N GLY A 60 -31.84 11.17 1.65
CA GLY A 60 -31.74 9.75 1.32
C GLY A 60 -30.60 9.05 2.04
N GLU A 61 -29.43 8.93 1.44
CA GLU A 61 -28.23 8.34 2.07
C GLU A 61 -27.31 9.44 2.59
N ASN A 62 -26.90 9.36 3.87
CA ASN A 62 -25.99 10.34 4.48
C ASN A 62 -24.51 10.11 4.12
N GLY A 63 -23.68 11.11 4.32
CA GLY A 63 -22.26 11.07 4.00
C GLY A 63 -21.46 9.95 4.69
N PHE A 64 -21.92 9.47 5.85
CA PHE A 64 -21.27 8.33 6.53
C PHE A 64 -21.45 7.02 5.77
N VAL A 65 -22.57 6.84 5.05
CA VAL A 65 -22.79 5.66 4.19
C VAL A 65 -21.81 5.69 3.01
N LEU A 66 -21.59 6.86 2.42
CA LEU A 66 -20.60 7.02 1.37
C LEU A 66 -19.19 6.75 1.89
N ALA A 67 -18.82 7.33 3.03
CA ALA A 67 -17.48 7.15 3.62
C ALA A 67 -17.18 5.69 3.99
N ASP A 68 -18.14 4.96 4.56
CA ASP A 68 -18.00 3.53 4.85
C ASP A 68 -17.80 2.71 3.56
N TRP A 69 -18.53 3.02 2.52
CA TRP A 69 -18.38 2.38 1.22
C TRP A 69 -17.02 2.71 0.58
N VAL A 70 -16.58 3.98 0.65
CA VAL A 70 -15.26 4.41 0.15
C VAL A 70 -14.15 3.72 0.91
N LYS A 71 -14.21 3.67 2.24
CA LYS A 71 -13.22 2.98 3.07
C LYS A 71 -13.03 1.52 2.69
N LYS A 72 -14.13 0.82 2.35
CA LYS A 72 -14.10 -0.61 1.96
C LYS A 72 -13.58 -0.85 0.55
N ASN A 73 -13.91 0.02 -0.40
CA ASN A 73 -13.61 -0.19 -1.82
C ASN A 73 -12.40 0.61 -2.31
N TYR A 74 -12.10 1.74 -1.67
CA TYR A 74 -11.04 2.69 -2.04
C TYR A 74 -10.24 3.14 -0.80
N PRO A 75 -9.53 2.22 -0.12
CA PRO A 75 -8.90 2.49 1.18
C PRO A 75 -7.80 3.56 1.15
N ASN A 76 -7.31 3.89 -0.04
CA ASN A 76 -6.30 4.94 -0.23
C ASN A 76 -6.90 6.34 -0.40
N THR A 77 -8.23 6.48 -0.43
CA THR A 77 -8.91 7.78 -0.51
C THR A 77 -9.02 8.39 0.89
N ALA A 78 -8.51 9.60 1.06
CA ALA A 78 -8.68 10.35 2.29
C ALA A 78 -10.05 11.04 2.33
N THR A 79 -10.83 10.84 3.38
CA THR A 79 -12.15 11.43 3.54
C THR A 79 -12.14 12.58 4.54
N LEU A 80 -12.70 13.72 4.15
CA LEU A 80 -12.97 14.89 4.97
C LEU A 80 -14.47 15.11 5.04
N PHE A 81 -14.99 15.37 6.23
CA PHE A 81 -16.40 15.74 6.38
C PHE A 81 -16.59 17.25 6.55
N LEU A 82 -17.59 17.77 5.85
CA LEU A 82 -18.14 19.10 6.08
C LEU A 82 -19.58 18.96 6.62
N THR A 83 -19.96 19.74 7.60
CA THR A 83 -21.33 19.70 8.18
C THR A 83 -21.70 21.01 8.83
N CYS A 84 -22.99 21.32 8.83
CA CYS A 84 -23.54 22.44 9.58
C CYS A 84 -23.65 22.19 11.08
N TYR A 85 -23.51 20.95 11.53
CA TYR A 85 -23.83 20.56 12.91
C TYR A 85 -22.59 20.15 13.72
N ALA A 86 -22.37 20.83 14.82
CA ALA A 86 -21.33 20.50 15.81
C ALA A 86 -21.82 19.40 16.76
N LYS A 87 -22.18 18.21 16.24
CA LYS A 87 -22.64 17.09 17.06
C LYS A 87 -21.45 16.20 17.46
N PHE A 88 -21.30 15.91 18.72
CA PHE A 88 -20.25 15.03 19.24
C PHE A 88 -20.30 13.62 18.59
N ASP A 89 -21.50 13.08 18.39
CA ASP A 89 -21.70 11.76 17.79
C ASP A 89 -21.21 11.71 16.33
N TYR A 90 -21.32 12.81 15.58
CA TYR A 90 -20.80 12.90 14.22
C TYR A 90 -19.28 12.90 14.20
N ALA A 91 -18.66 13.67 15.08
CA ALA A 91 -17.21 13.68 15.21
C ALA A 91 -16.66 12.30 15.62
N LYS A 92 -17.32 11.64 16.58
CA LYS A 92 -16.98 10.27 17.00
C LYS A 92 -17.07 9.28 15.84
N ARG A 93 -18.19 9.29 15.10
CA ARG A 93 -18.40 8.39 13.97
C ARG A 93 -17.43 8.65 12.82
N ALA A 94 -17.10 9.92 12.55
CA ALA A 94 -16.08 10.28 11.57
C ALA A 94 -14.72 9.68 11.93
N LEU A 95 -14.32 9.73 13.21
CA LEU A 95 -13.07 9.10 13.68
C LEU A 95 -13.10 7.56 13.55
N GLU A 96 -14.22 6.92 13.90
CA GLU A 96 -14.39 5.45 13.76
C GLU A 96 -14.27 4.99 12.29
N LEU A 97 -14.73 5.81 11.35
CA LEU A 97 -14.58 5.58 9.92
C LEU A 97 -13.17 5.86 9.42
N GLY A 98 -12.31 6.46 10.25
CA GLY A 98 -10.94 6.83 9.87
C GLY A 98 -10.89 8.04 8.93
N SER A 99 -11.88 8.95 9.05
CA SER A 99 -11.81 10.22 8.31
C SER A 99 -10.59 11.03 8.73
N PHE A 100 -10.03 11.73 7.77
CA PHE A 100 -8.84 12.54 8.02
C PHE A 100 -9.17 13.77 8.88
N THR A 101 -10.29 14.41 8.62
CA THR A 101 -10.74 15.59 9.39
C THR A 101 -12.26 15.78 9.31
N TYR A 102 -12.74 16.65 10.19
CA TYR A 102 -14.13 17.05 10.33
C TYR A 102 -14.18 18.58 10.48
N LEU A 103 -14.87 19.26 9.56
CA LEU A 103 -14.97 20.71 9.51
C LEU A 103 -16.41 21.18 9.61
N LEU A 104 -16.62 22.30 10.27
CA LEU A 104 -17.93 22.94 10.39
C LEU A 104 -18.13 23.96 9.26
N LYS A 105 -19.31 23.94 8.63
CA LYS A 105 -19.79 24.99 7.73
C LYS A 105 -20.28 26.23 8.55
N PRO A 106 -20.02 27.46 8.08
CA PRO A 106 -19.31 27.82 6.87
C PRO A 106 -17.80 27.68 7.02
N VAL A 107 -17.15 26.99 6.08
CA VAL A 107 -15.70 26.83 6.07
C VAL A 107 -15.04 28.02 5.38
N THR A 108 -13.98 28.56 6.01
CA THR A 108 -13.19 29.62 5.39
C THR A 108 -12.18 29.05 4.38
N PRO A 109 -11.83 29.80 3.31
CA PRO A 109 -10.82 29.34 2.33
C PRO A 109 -9.50 28.93 2.99
N GLN A 110 -9.08 29.66 4.02
CA GLN A 110 -7.84 29.36 4.76
C GLN A 110 -7.93 28.04 5.55
N ALA A 111 -9.04 27.79 6.23
CA ALA A 111 -9.24 26.55 6.97
C ALA A 111 -9.27 25.33 6.04
N LEU A 112 -10.02 25.42 4.95
CA LEU A 112 -10.10 24.34 3.96
C LEU A 112 -8.75 24.07 3.31
N THR A 113 -8.05 25.13 2.87
CA THR A 113 -6.70 25.00 2.28
C THR A 113 -5.71 24.36 3.24
N THR A 114 -5.77 24.72 4.52
CA THR A 114 -4.89 24.14 5.55
C THR A 114 -5.14 22.64 5.73
N GLU A 115 -6.41 22.23 5.83
CA GLU A 115 -6.75 20.81 6.00
C GLU A 115 -6.50 19.99 4.75
N LEU A 116 -6.75 20.54 3.57
CA LEU A 116 -6.36 19.87 2.31
C LEU A 116 -4.83 19.72 2.18
N ALA A 117 -4.06 20.73 2.55
CA ALA A 117 -2.60 20.63 2.53
C ALA A 117 -2.09 19.56 3.52
N ARG A 118 -2.69 19.46 4.72
CA ARG A 118 -2.38 18.37 5.67
C ARG A 118 -2.72 17.00 5.09
N THR A 119 -3.90 16.88 4.48
CA THR A 119 -4.37 15.64 3.85
C THR A 119 -3.43 15.19 2.72
N ILE A 120 -3.04 16.11 1.85
CA ILE A 120 -2.08 15.87 0.77
C ILE A 120 -0.72 15.44 1.33
N GLY A 121 -0.23 16.13 2.36
CA GLY A 121 1.03 15.77 3.02
C GLY A 121 1.00 14.37 3.65
N TYR A 122 -0.14 13.94 4.17
CA TYR A 122 -0.34 12.57 4.65
C TYR A 122 -0.33 11.55 3.50
N LEU A 123 -1.08 11.82 2.42
CA LEU A 123 -1.13 10.96 1.25
C LEU A 123 0.26 10.83 0.58
N ASP A 124 1.04 11.92 0.49
CA ASP A 124 2.42 11.88 -0.03
C ASP A 124 3.29 10.95 0.81
N LYS A 125 3.24 11.04 2.14
CA LYS A 125 3.99 10.16 3.04
C LYS A 125 3.59 8.70 2.88
N THR A 126 2.28 8.43 2.83
CA THR A 126 1.77 7.07 2.67
C THR A 126 2.18 6.45 1.34
N LYS A 127 2.04 7.19 0.23
CA LYS A 127 2.51 6.76 -1.10
C LYS A 127 4.02 6.48 -1.10
N HIS A 128 4.81 7.34 -0.46
CA HIS A 128 6.27 7.14 -0.36
C HIS A 128 6.63 5.90 0.45
N MET A 129 5.95 5.65 1.57
CA MET A 129 6.16 4.45 2.39
C MET A 129 5.80 3.16 1.63
N HIS A 130 4.69 3.13 0.91
CA HIS A 130 4.33 1.99 0.06
C HIS A 130 5.36 1.76 -1.05
N HIS A 131 5.82 2.82 -1.71
CA HIS A 131 6.86 2.72 -2.75
C HIS A 131 8.17 2.14 -2.19
N LEU A 132 8.59 2.54 -1.00
CA LEU A 132 9.77 1.98 -0.33
C LEU A 132 9.58 0.51 0.03
N GLN A 133 8.39 0.12 0.50
CA GLN A 133 8.06 -1.28 0.76
C GLN A 133 8.09 -2.13 -0.52
N ASP A 134 7.47 -1.65 -1.59
CA ASP A 134 7.47 -2.34 -2.88
C ASP A 134 8.89 -2.49 -3.46
N MET A 135 9.70 -1.45 -3.38
CA MET A 135 11.12 -1.52 -3.76
C MET A 135 11.89 -2.52 -2.89
N GLY A 136 11.63 -2.54 -1.59
CA GLY A 136 12.23 -3.51 -0.66
C GLY A 136 11.87 -4.94 -1.05
N VAL A 137 10.59 -5.23 -1.29
CA VAL A 137 10.11 -6.56 -1.70
C VAL A 137 10.71 -6.98 -3.06
N GLN A 138 10.78 -6.08 -4.03
CA GLN A 138 11.42 -6.36 -5.32
C GLN A 138 12.92 -6.62 -5.18
N TYR A 139 13.62 -5.84 -4.36
CA TYR A 139 15.03 -6.04 -4.07
C TYR A 139 15.30 -7.39 -3.40
N TYR A 140 14.50 -7.77 -2.39
CA TYR A 140 14.61 -9.09 -1.75
C TYR A 140 14.32 -10.24 -2.73
N ARG A 141 13.34 -10.10 -3.61
CA ARG A 141 13.07 -11.12 -4.67
C ARG A 141 14.24 -11.26 -5.62
N GLN A 142 14.83 -10.15 -6.06
CA GLN A 142 16.01 -10.18 -6.93
C GLN A 142 17.22 -10.84 -6.26
N ILE A 143 17.53 -10.48 -5.03
CA ILE A 143 18.62 -11.10 -4.27
C ILE A 143 18.38 -12.59 -4.10
N SER A 144 17.16 -13.01 -3.76
CA SER A 144 16.83 -14.43 -3.63
C SER A 144 17.11 -15.20 -4.91
N LEU A 145 16.67 -14.72 -6.07
CA LEU A 145 16.90 -15.38 -7.36
C LEU A 145 18.39 -15.45 -7.73
N ILE A 146 19.14 -14.38 -7.45
CA ILE A 146 20.59 -14.33 -7.70
C ILE A 146 21.31 -15.29 -6.75
N SER A 147 20.91 -15.35 -5.47
CA SER A 147 21.47 -16.27 -4.49
C SER A 147 21.17 -17.73 -4.86
N ASP A 148 19.94 -18.05 -5.23
CA ASP A 148 19.57 -19.40 -5.65
C ASP A 148 20.43 -19.86 -6.87
N LYS A 149 20.58 -18.99 -7.85
CA LYS A 149 21.43 -19.26 -9.01
C LYS A 149 22.90 -19.43 -8.62
N PHE A 150 23.42 -18.57 -7.75
CA PHE A 150 24.81 -18.66 -7.26
C PHE A 150 25.11 -20.00 -6.60
N TRP A 151 24.23 -20.49 -5.72
CA TRP A 151 24.42 -21.77 -5.06
C TRP A 151 24.30 -22.93 -6.07
N CYS A 152 23.36 -22.86 -7.01
CA CYS A 152 23.27 -23.83 -8.09
C CYS A 152 24.54 -23.85 -8.95
N ASP A 153 25.11 -22.71 -9.28
CA ASP A 153 26.33 -22.60 -10.10
C ASP A 153 27.56 -23.13 -9.36
N ILE A 154 27.64 -22.99 -8.04
CA ILE A 154 28.69 -23.63 -7.23
C ILE A 154 28.52 -25.16 -7.22
N LEU A 155 27.29 -25.65 -6.97
CA LEU A 155 27.00 -27.08 -6.89
C LEU A 155 27.20 -27.78 -8.24
N ASN A 156 26.90 -27.11 -9.33
CA ASN A 156 27.08 -27.63 -10.70
C ASN A 156 28.53 -27.45 -11.22
N GLY A 157 29.42 -26.82 -10.45
CA GLY A 157 30.81 -26.59 -10.87
C GLY A 157 31.00 -25.49 -11.92
N ASN A 158 29.99 -24.66 -12.13
CA ASN A 158 30.06 -23.51 -13.04
C ASN A 158 30.91 -22.36 -12.43
N ILE A 159 30.98 -22.29 -11.11
CA ILE A 159 31.86 -21.42 -10.36
C ILE A 159 32.94 -22.32 -9.73
N ALA A 160 34.21 -21.99 -9.93
CA ALA A 160 35.32 -22.75 -9.33
C ALA A 160 35.17 -22.77 -7.80
N ASN A 161 35.28 -23.97 -7.22
CA ASN A 161 35.06 -24.22 -5.79
C ASN A 161 36.31 -23.82 -4.94
N ASP A 162 36.78 -22.59 -5.11
CA ASP A 162 37.79 -21.98 -4.29
C ASP A 162 37.32 -20.67 -3.67
N GLU A 163 37.84 -20.34 -2.53
CA GLU A 163 37.37 -19.20 -1.74
C GLU A 163 37.45 -17.87 -2.50
N TYR A 164 38.50 -17.68 -3.31
CA TYR A 164 38.67 -16.43 -4.05
C TYR A 164 37.58 -16.23 -5.10
N ASN A 165 37.30 -17.23 -5.91
CA ASN A 165 36.28 -17.15 -6.98
C ASN A 165 34.86 -17.02 -6.41
N ILE A 166 34.54 -17.78 -5.35
CA ILE A 166 33.26 -17.71 -4.65
C ILE A 166 33.04 -16.31 -4.07
N ARG A 167 34.01 -15.75 -3.37
CA ARG A 167 33.90 -14.40 -2.77
C ARG A 167 33.85 -13.30 -3.82
N SER A 168 34.68 -13.40 -4.86
CA SER A 168 34.69 -12.43 -5.97
C SER A 168 33.34 -12.37 -6.68
N TYR A 169 32.76 -13.55 -6.98
CA TYR A 169 31.44 -13.62 -7.60
C TYR A 169 30.35 -13.05 -6.68
N ALA A 170 30.32 -13.46 -5.43
CA ALA A 170 29.36 -12.97 -4.46
C ALA A 170 29.44 -11.45 -4.28
N GLN A 171 30.65 -10.90 -4.18
CA GLN A 171 30.86 -9.46 -4.05
C GLN A 171 30.38 -8.69 -5.30
N SER A 172 30.65 -9.20 -6.50
CA SER A 172 30.22 -8.56 -7.76
C SER A 172 28.71 -8.55 -7.95
N HIS A 173 27.99 -9.47 -7.30
CA HIS A 173 26.53 -9.60 -7.37
C HIS A 173 25.80 -9.18 -6.09
N ASN A 174 26.54 -8.59 -5.12
CA ASN A 174 26.00 -8.18 -3.82
C ASN A 174 25.32 -9.32 -3.04
N ILE A 175 25.84 -10.55 -3.16
CA ILE A 175 25.34 -11.70 -2.42
C ILE A 175 25.99 -11.69 -1.04
N PRO A 176 25.22 -11.66 0.06
CA PRO A 176 25.78 -11.67 1.39
C PRO A 176 26.40 -13.03 1.71
N LEU A 177 27.70 -13.07 1.95
CA LEU A 177 28.40 -14.24 2.47
C LEU A 177 28.77 -14.01 3.95
N PRO A 178 28.86 -15.09 4.76
CA PRO A 178 29.35 -14.98 6.12
C PRO A 178 30.82 -14.54 6.13
N PRO A 179 31.27 -13.96 7.25
CA PRO A 179 32.68 -13.56 7.41
C PRO A 179 33.64 -14.76 7.28
N ASP A 180 34.90 -14.47 7.00
CA ASP A 180 35.92 -15.44 6.75
C ASP A 180 36.02 -16.54 7.84
N GLY A 181 36.24 -17.78 7.41
CA GLY A 181 36.42 -18.93 8.31
C GLY A 181 35.14 -19.69 8.68
N LYS A 182 33.99 -19.29 8.18
CA LYS A 182 32.73 -20.09 8.31
C LYS A 182 32.57 -21.02 7.09
N SER A 183 32.18 -22.25 7.36
CA SER A 183 31.88 -23.26 6.33
C SER A 183 30.37 -23.32 6.07
N PHE A 184 29.99 -23.63 4.84
CA PHE A 184 28.61 -23.90 4.46
C PHE A 184 28.34 -25.39 4.51
N LEU A 185 27.19 -25.79 5.04
CA LEU A 185 26.70 -27.14 4.99
C LEU A 185 25.50 -27.19 4.04
N PRO A 186 25.63 -27.79 2.82
CA PRO A 186 24.49 -27.99 1.96
C PRO A 186 23.55 -29.03 2.56
N VAL A 187 22.25 -28.74 2.59
CA VAL A 187 21.22 -29.67 3.01
C VAL A 187 20.31 -29.93 1.81
N LEU A 188 20.20 -31.20 1.42
CA LEU A 188 19.29 -31.64 0.37
C LEU A 188 17.98 -32.12 0.99
N VAL A 189 16.88 -31.54 0.56
CA VAL A 189 15.53 -31.98 0.93
C VAL A 189 14.86 -32.61 -0.27
N GLU A 190 14.54 -33.90 -0.16
CA GLU A 190 13.87 -34.66 -1.21
C GLU A 190 12.42 -34.96 -0.81
N LEU A 191 11.49 -34.66 -1.72
CA LEU A 191 10.09 -35.03 -1.59
C LEU A 191 9.87 -36.42 -2.17
N GLN A 192 9.43 -37.38 -1.35
CA GLN A 192 9.11 -38.73 -1.81
C GLN A 192 7.63 -38.82 -2.21
N ASP A 193 7.32 -39.59 -3.26
CA ASP A 193 5.97 -39.90 -3.74
C ASP A 193 5.11 -38.69 -4.15
N TRP A 194 5.72 -37.59 -4.59
CA TRP A 194 4.99 -36.37 -4.94
C TRP A 194 4.36 -36.42 -6.35
N GLU A 195 4.93 -37.17 -7.28
CA GLU A 195 4.53 -37.19 -8.72
C GLU A 195 3.07 -37.57 -8.95
N HIS A 196 2.44 -38.28 -8.02
CA HIS A 196 1.04 -38.73 -8.13
C HIS A 196 0.05 -37.93 -7.27
N ARG A 197 0.51 -36.96 -6.49
CA ARG A 197 -0.32 -36.23 -5.51
C ARG A 197 -0.35 -34.72 -5.68
N ILE A 198 0.53 -34.16 -6.51
CA ILE A 198 0.71 -32.73 -6.64
C ILE A 198 0.58 -32.33 -8.11
N SER A 199 -0.29 -31.37 -8.40
CA SER A 199 -0.37 -30.80 -9.76
C SER A 199 0.86 -29.93 -10.04
N THR A 200 1.24 -29.84 -11.31
CA THR A 200 2.32 -28.93 -11.74
C THR A 200 2.04 -27.46 -11.41
N GLU A 201 0.77 -27.08 -11.26
CA GLU A 201 0.35 -25.73 -10.89
C GLU A 201 0.59 -25.43 -9.41
N ASP A 202 0.51 -26.45 -8.53
CA ASP A 202 0.72 -26.32 -7.10
C ASP A 202 2.20 -26.37 -6.67
N PHE A 203 3.08 -26.81 -7.59
CA PHE A 203 4.50 -27.00 -7.30
C PHE A 203 5.21 -25.75 -6.75
N PRO A 204 4.99 -24.52 -7.27
CA PRO A 204 5.60 -23.32 -6.71
C PRO A 204 5.16 -23.03 -5.28
N THR A 205 3.89 -23.31 -4.94
CA THR A 205 3.33 -23.12 -3.60
C THR A 205 3.95 -24.09 -2.60
N ILE A 206 4.15 -25.33 -3.04
CA ILE A 206 4.77 -26.37 -2.21
C ILE A 206 6.25 -26.09 -1.97
N LEU A 207 6.98 -25.67 -3.00
CA LEU A 207 8.38 -25.23 -2.85
C LEU A 207 8.50 -24.08 -1.85
N PHE A 208 7.60 -23.11 -1.92
CA PHE A 208 7.55 -21.99 -0.95
C PHE A 208 7.29 -22.50 0.47
N ALA A 209 6.33 -23.40 0.66
CA ALA A 209 6.01 -23.99 1.96
C ALA A 209 7.19 -24.81 2.51
N LEU A 210 7.84 -25.63 1.67
CA LEU A 210 9.03 -26.39 2.04
C LEU A 210 10.20 -25.50 2.44
N ARG A 211 10.46 -24.43 1.68
CA ARG A 211 11.50 -23.47 2.01
C ARG A 211 11.27 -22.84 3.38
N ASN A 212 10.04 -22.44 3.68
CA ASN A 212 9.67 -21.87 4.98
C ASN A 212 9.81 -22.89 6.11
N LEU A 213 9.29 -24.11 5.94
CA LEU A 213 9.42 -25.20 6.92
C LEU A 213 10.87 -25.57 7.18
N THR A 214 11.69 -25.67 6.11
CA THR A 214 13.10 -26.00 6.23
C THR A 214 13.85 -24.87 6.96
N SER A 215 13.52 -23.63 6.66
CA SER A 215 14.07 -22.47 7.35
C SER A 215 13.71 -22.48 8.83
N GLU A 216 12.46 -22.71 9.19
CA GLU A 216 12.03 -22.76 10.59
C GLU A 216 12.64 -23.95 11.35
N LEU A 217 12.61 -25.16 10.78
CA LEU A 217 13.04 -26.37 11.47
C LEU A 217 14.57 -26.54 11.58
N ILE A 218 15.29 -26.08 10.54
CA ILE A 218 16.75 -26.30 10.48
C ILE A 218 17.51 -25.04 10.91
N CYS A 219 16.92 -23.86 10.73
CA CYS A 219 17.62 -22.58 10.88
C CYS A 219 17.19 -21.77 12.10
N GLU A 220 16.27 -22.29 12.93
CA GLU A 220 15.75 -21.61 14.14
C GLU A 220 16.84 -21.13 15.12
N ASN A 221 18.06 -21.66 15.03
CA ASN A 221 19.21 -21.28 15.84
C ASN A 221 20.45 -20.82 15.02
N LEU A 222 20.32 -20.67 13.70
CA LEU A 222 21.40 -20.23 12.85
C LEU A 222 21.11 -18.78 12.43
N GLU A 223 21.96 -17.86 12.81
CA GLU A 223 21.79 -16.40 12.59
C GLU A 223 21.50 -16.00 11.13
N ARG A 224 21.52 -16.89 10.15
CA ARG A 224 21.05 -16.74 8.76
C ARG A 224 20.96 -18.09 8.05
N ALA A 225 19.75 -18.43 7.60
CA ALA A 225 19.55 -19.31 6.46
C ALA A 225 19.29 -18.45 5.22
N PHE A 226 19.91 -18.81 4.12
CA PHE A 226 19.72 -18.14 2.83
C PHE A 226 18.67 -18.90 1.99
#